data_1fa02e11b55f5049a9d8c14cfd5d8522
#
_entry.id   1fa02e11b55f5049a9d8c14cfd5d8522
#
_cell.length_a   1.000
_cell.length_b   1.000
_cell.length_c   1.000
_cell.angle_alpha   90.00
_cell.angle_beta   90.00
_cell.angle_gamma   90.00
#
_symmetry.space_group_name_H-M   'P 1'
#
loop_
_entity.id
_entity.type
_entity.pdbx_description
1 polymer ?
#
loop_
_entity_poly.entity_id
_entity_poly.type
_entity_poly.pdbx_seq_one_letter_code
_entity_poly.pdbx_strand_id
1 'polypeptide(L)'
;MKIDVGKIALVAVMIAGIQTSALYHRIDDLECQRDIYKSRYEDWEDVSKEIAEYADTLRDSLKARDRLDGKLLVEDAGDFLCTAYCTEKREHICGTGTGITASGAPVEADVTVAADPDVFPFGTVLYIEDVGVRIVQDTGADIQGKRLDVAVSDSHADALHWDGYGQHRVWVVQEER
;
A
#
# COMPACT_ATOMS: atom_id res chain seq x y z
N MET A 1 32.77 77.56 14.99
CA MET A 1 31.64 76.77 14.43
C MET A 1 30.74 76.37 15.57
N LYS A 2 29.56 76.99 15.76
CA LYS A 2 28.64 76.62 16.82
C LYS A 2 27.91 75.36 16.37
N ILE A 3 28.06 74.27 17.10
CA ILE A 3 27.39 73.05 16.83
C ILE A 3 25.93 73.20 17.26
N ASP A 4 25.00 73.00 16.33
CA ASP A 4 23.57 73.15 16.57
C ASP A 4 23.06 71.86 17.26
N VAL A 5 22.92 71.91 18.58
CA VAL A 5 22.53 70.80 19.46
C VAL A 5 21.17 70.25 19.07
N GLY A 6 20.24 71.09 18.55
CA GLY A 6 18.94 70.67 18.09
C GLY A 6 19.01 69.77 16.86
N LYS A 7 19.90 70.01 15.93
CA LYS A 7 20.12 69.14 14.75
C LYS A 7 20.74 67.82 15.14
N ILE A 8 21.66 67.81 16.10
CA ILE A 8 22.23 66.53 16.62
C ILE A 8 21.16 65.68 17.28
N ALA A 9 20.32 66.29 18.12
CA ALA A 9 19.21 65.56 18.78
C ALA A 9 18.22 64.97 17.75
N LEU A 10 17.87 65.72 16.71
CA LEU A 10 16.99 65.26 15.63
C LEU A 10 17.57 64.05 14.88
N VAL A 11 18.84 64.12 14.53
CA VAL A 11 19.55 63.03 13.86
C VAL A 11 19.61 61.77 14.78
N ALA A 12 19.87 61.95 16.06
CA ALA A 12 19.90 60.85 17.01
C ALA A 12 18.53 60.14 17.14
N VAL A 13 17.41 60.90 17.15
CA VAL A 13 16.06 60.36 17.18
C VAL A 13 15.74 59.61 15.88
N MET A 14 16.15 60.12 14.72
CA MET A 14 15.97 59.45 13.43
C MET A 14 16.76 58.15 13.36
N ILE A 15 18.02 58.14 13.82
CA ILE A 15 18.83 56.91 13.86
C ILE A 15 18.19 55.89 14.80
N ALA A 16 17.73 56.28 15.99
CA ALA A 16 17.02 55.40 16.92
C ALA A 16 15.74 54.82 16.30
N GLY A 17 14.98 55.62 15.57
CA GLY A 17 13.79 55.20 14.83
C GLY A 17 14.09 54.17 13.73
N ILE A 18 15.16 54.36 12.98
CA ILE A 18 15.60 53.40 11.96
C ILE A 18 16.08 52.10 12.60
N GLN A 19 16.82 52.18 13.70
CA GLN A 19 17.29 50.98 14.43
C GLN A 19 16.12 50.18 15.04
N THR A 20 15.13 50.85 15.60
CA THR A 20 13.92 50.19 16.12
C THR A 20 13.12 49.50 15.01
N SER A 21 12.93 50.17 13.87
CA SER A 21 12.26 49.58 12.71
C SER A 21 13.01 48.36 12.17
N ALA A 22 14.32 48.41 12.08
CA ALA A 22 15.14 47.28 11.66
C ALA A 22 15.05 46.11 12.65
N LEU A 23 14.95 46.38 13.95
CA LEU A 23 14.75 45.34 14.98
C LEU A 23 13.36 44.71 14.86
N TYR A 24 12.32 45.47 14.62
CA TYR A 24 10.97 44.91 14.40
C TYR A 24 10.93 43.98 13.18
N HIS A 25 11.48 44.40 12.03
CA HIS A 25 11.56 43.51 10.87
C HIS A 25 12.36 42.24 11.14
N ARG A 26 13.41 42.32 11.96
CA ARG A 26 14.18 41.14 12.34
C ARG A 26 13.41 40.20 13.26
N ILE A 27 12.57 40.72 14.14
CA ILE A 27 11.68 39.95 15.02
C ILE A 27 10.64 39.25 14.13
N ASP A 28 9.97 39.96 13.24
CA ASP A 28 8.98 39.38 12.34
C ASP A 28 9.57 38.23 11.48
N ASP A 29 10.78 38.41 10.96
CA ASP A 29 11.48 37.40 10.17
C ASP A 29 11.80 36.15 11.01
N LEU A 30 12.29 36.35 12.24
CA LEU A 30 12.59 35.26 13.16
C LEU A 30 11.32 34.52 13.62
N GLU A 31 10.21 35.21 13.79
CA GLU A 31 8.92 34.60 14.12
C GLU A 31 8.40 33.74 12.95
N CYS A 32 8.49 34.25 11.73
CA CYS A 32 8.16 33.49 10.54
C CYS A 32 9.02 32.24 10.38
N GLN A 33 10.34 32.35 10.60
CA GLN A 33 11.25 31.19 10.55
C GLN A 33 10.91 30.17 11.65
N ARG A 34 10.63 30.62 12.87
CA ARG A 34 10.19 29.76 13.99
C ARG A 34 8.94 28.96 13.59
N ASP A 35 7.95 29.60 12.98
CA ASP A 35 6.69 28.98 12.63
C ASP A 35 6.85 27.94 11.49
N ILE A 36 7.73 28.22 10.53
CA ILE A 36 8.14 27.25 9.50
C ILE A 36 8.83 26.04 10.12
N TYR A 37 9.76 26.24 11.05
CA TYR A 37 10.44 25.13 11.72
C TYR A 37 9.51 24.32 12.60
N LYS A 38 8.55 24.98 13.26
CA LYS A 38 7.54 24.30 14.07
C LYS A 38 6.63 23.41 13.22
N SER A 39 6.12 23.93 12.10
CA SER A 39 5.32 23.13 11.15
C SER A 39 6.09 21.92 10.62
N ARG A 40 7.36 22.11 10.22
CA ARG A 40 8.22 20.99 9.79
C ARG A 40 8.45 19.95 10.88
N TYR A 41 8.58 20.39 12.12
CA TYR A 41 8.77 19.46 13.25
C TYR A 41 7.51 18.63 13.50
N GLU A 42 6.33 19.25 13.42
CA GLU A 42 5.03 18.58 13.53
C GLU A 42 4.86 17.55 12.39
N ASP A 43 5.19 17.92 11.14
CA ASP A 43 5.19 17.01 9.99
C ASP A 43 6.13 15.81 10.20
N TRP A 44 7.33 16.01 10.73
CA TRP A 44 8.27 14.95 11.04
C TRP A 44 7.81 14.03 12.18
N GLU A 45 7.11 14.57 13.16
CA GLU A 45 6.54 13.78 14.26
C GLU A 45 5.47 12.83 13.76
N ASP A 46 4.60 13.29 12.84
CA ASP A 46 3.55 12.47 12.24
C ASP A 46 4.15 11.37 11.34
N VAL A 47 5.11 11.69 10.48
CA VAL A 47 5.85 10.71 9.65
C VAL A 47 6.57 9.69 10.54
N SER A 48 7.14 10.12 11.65
CA SER A 48 7.83 9.23 12.61
C SER A 48 6.86 8.22 13.25
N LYS A 49 5.64 8.63 13.59
CA LYS A 49 4.59 7.74 14.10
C LYS A 49 4.16 6.72 13.04
N GLU A 50 3.92 7.18 11.82
CA GLU A 50 3.54 6.31 10.71
C GLU A 50 4.59 5.24 10.42
N ILE A 51 5.88 5.62 10.42
CA ILE A 51 7.00 4.69 10.28
C ILE A 51 7.03 3.68 11.44
N ALA A 52 6.79 4.11 12.67
CA ALA A 52 6.78 3.23 13.84
C ALA A 52 5.64 2.21 13.76
N GLU A 53 4.43 2.62 13.39
CA GLU A 53 3.28 1.74 13.19
C GLU A 53 3.54 0.71 12.08
N TYR A 54 4.12 1.15 10.97
CA TYR A 54 4.51 0.25 9.88
C TYR A 54 5.57 -0.76 10.31
N ALA A 55 6.58 -0.31 11.07
CA ALA A 55 7.62 -1.19 11.61
C ALA A 55 7.06 -2.24 12.58
N ASP A 56 6.07 -1.88 13.40
CA ASP A 56 5.40 -2.83 14.30
C ASP A 56 4.55 -3.85 13.51
N THR A 57 3.85 -3.40 12.47
CA THR A 57 3.09 -4.28 11.57
C THR A 57 4.02 -5.30 10.88
N LEU A 58 5.17 -4.84 10.37
CA LEU A 58 6.18 -5.73 9.77
C LEU A 58 6.74 -6.73 10.79
N ARG A 59 7.02 -6.27 12.01
CA ARG A 59 7.53 -7.13 13.09
C ARG A 59 6.55 -8.23 13.46
N ASP A 60 5.25 -7.90 13.52
CA ASP A 60 4.22 -8.89 13.82
C ASP A 60 4.01 -9.87 12.67
N SER A 61 4.11 -9.41 11.43
CA SER A 61 4.10 -10.26 10.23
C SER A 61 5.29 -11.24 10.22
N LEU A 62 6.48 -10.77 10.59
CA LEU A 62 7.68 -11.62 10.73
C LEU A 62 7.51 -12.67 11.83
N LYS A 63 6.97 -12.30 13.01
CA LYS A 63 6.68 -13.24 14.09
C LYS A 63 5.63 -14.27 13.68
N ALA A 64 4.62 -13.89 12.92
CA ALA A 64 3.63 -14.80 12.38
C ALA A 64 4.29 -15.80 11.42
N ARG A 65 5.16 -15.34 10.52
CA ARG A 65 5.94 -16.20 9.63
C ARG A 65 6.82 -17.18 10.42
N ASP A 66 7.55 -16.70 11.43
CA ASP A 66 8.44 -17.55 12.25
C ASP A 66 7.67 -18.63 13.04
N ARG A 67 6.37 -18.39 13.36
CA ARG A 67 5.50 -19.40 13.97
C ARG A 67 5.02 -20.46 12.97
N LEU A 68 4.96 -20.11 11.70
CA LEU A 68 4.57 -21.02 10.62
C LEU A 68 5.78 -21.80 10.06
N ASP A 69 7.00 -21.31 10.32
CA ASP A 69 8.23 -21.93 9.85
C ASP A 69 8.38 -23.34 10.48
N GLY A 70 8.30 -24.36 9.63
CA GLY A 70 8.31 -25.78 10.03
C GLY A 70 6.93 -26.42 10.24
N LYS A 71 5.82 -25.67 10.09
CA LYS A 71 4.46 -26.21 10.12
C LYS A 71 3.76 -26.24 8.76
N LEU A 72 4.38 -25.65 7.75
CA LEU A 72 3.84 -25.61 6.39
C LEU A 72 4.59 -26.63 5.51
N LEU A 73 3.83 -27.54 4.92
CA LEU A 73 4.30 -28.36 3.81
C LEU A 73 4.02 -27.60 2.51
N VAL A 74 5.03 -27.55 1.65
CA VAL A 74 4.94 -26.89 0.35
C VAL A 74 5.20 -27.92 -0.72
N GLU A 75 4.19 -28.23 -1.52
CA GLU A 75 4.28 -29.20 -2.61
C GLU A 75 4.29 -28.45 -3.96
N ASP A 76 5.28 -28.76 -4.78
CA ASP A 76 5.43 -28.18 -6.11
C ASP A 76 4.41 -28.79 -7.08
N ALA A 77 3.46 -27.98 -7.57
CA ALA A 77 2.46 -28.37 -8.56
C ALA A 77 2.90 -28.16 -10.01
N GLY A 78 4.02 -27.45 -10.23
CA GLY A 78 4.55 -27.12 -11.55
C GLY A 78 4.03 -25.80 -12.11
N ASP A 79 4.14 -25.63 -13.45
CA ASP A 79 3.81 -24.38 -14.11
C ASP A 79 2.35 -24.34 -14.55
N PHE A 80 1.68 -23.22 -14.31
CA PHE A 80 0.28 -22.93 -14.67
C PHE A 80 0.17 -21.63 -15.44
N LEU A 81 -0.74 -21.60 -16.42
CA LEU A 81 -1.10 -20.35 -17.10
C LEU A 81 -2.05 -19.55 -16.18
N CYS A 82 -1.60 -18.37 -15.77
CA CYS A 82 -2.40 -17.45 -14.98
C CYS A 82 -3.04 -16.38 -15.87
N THR A 83 -4.34 -16.20 -15.71
CA THR A 83 -5.15 -15.11 -16.26
C THR A 83 -5.77 -14.32 -15.12
N ALA A 84 -6.44 -13.22 -15.41
CA ALA A 84 -7.05 -12.38 -14.39
C ALA A 84 -8.51 -12.09 -14.68
N TYR A 85 -9.31 -11.98 -13.62
CA TYR A 85 -10.68 -11.48 -13.69
C TYR A 85 -10.97 -10.43 -12.61
N CYS A 86 -11.96 -9.58 -12.85
CA CYS A 86 -12.35 -8.58 -11.87
C CYS A 86 -13.45 -9.09 -10.94
N THR A 87 -13.53 -8.49 -9.75
CA THR A 87 -14.56 -8.78 -8.75
C THR A 87 -15.79 -7.85 -8.87
N GLU A 88 -15.88 -7.12 -9.98
CA GLU A 88 -16.95 -6.15 -10.22
C GLU A 88 -18.34 -6.81 -10.12
N LYS A 89 -19.23 -6.23 -9.29
CA LYS A 89 -20.58 -6.76 -9.06
C LYS A 89 -21.55 -6.35 -10.19
N ARG A 90 -21.21 -6.75 -11.38
CA ARG A 90 -21.99 -6.51 -12.59
C ARG A 90 -21.80 -7.68 -13.55
N GLU A 91 -22.90 -8.20 -14.10
CA GLU A 91 -22.82 -9.24 -15.12
C GLU A 91 -22.05 -8.75 -16.35
N HIS A 92 -20.98 -9.41 -16.68
CA HIS A 92 -20.15 -9.16 -17.85
C HIS A 92 -19.22 -10.35 -18.12
N ILE A 93 -18.29 -10.20 -19.06
CA ILE A 93 -17.41 -11.27 -19.55
C ILE A 93 -16.57 -11.97 -18.46
N CYS A 94 -16.26 -11.29 -17.35
CA CYS A 94 -15.44 -11.84 -16.25
C CYS A 94 -16.24 -12.71 -15.26
N GLY A 95 -17.58 -12.76 -15.37
CA GLY A 95 -18.36 -13.58 -14.45
C GLY A 95 -19.82 -13.18 -14.34
N THR A 96 -20.52 -13.81 -13.40
CA THR A 96 -21.97 -13.63 -13.20
C THR A 96 -22.35 -12.30 -12.56
N GLY A 97 -21.38 -11.55 -12.01
CA GLY A 97 -21.62 -10.28 -11.32
C GLY A 97 -22.29 -10.42 -9.96
N THR A 98 -22.50 -11.62 -9.46
CA THR A 98 -23.13 -11.87 -8.14
C THR A 98 -22.22 -11.50 -6.97
N GLY A 99 -20.90 -11.49 -7.19
CA GLY A 99 -19.89 -11.33 -6.14
C GLY A 99 -19.72 -12.56 -5.26
N ILE A 100 -20.26 -13.71 -5.70
CA ILE A 100 -20.17 -15.00 -4.99
C ILE A 100 -19.48 -16.00 -5.91
N THR A 101 -18.49 -16.70 -5.37
CA THR A 101 -17.72 -17.75 -6.05
C THR A 101 -18.46 -19.08 -6.12
N ALA A 102 -17.97 -20.02 -6.91
CA ALA A 102 -18.53 -21.37 -7.01
C ALA A 102 -18.48 -22.14 -5.68
N SER A 103 -17.57 -21.83 -4.78
CA SER A 103 -17.53 -22.41 -3.42
C SER A 103 -18.56 -21.82 -2.45
N GLY A 104 -19.25 -20.73 -2.84
CA GLY A 104 -20.19 -19.99 -2.02
C GLY A 104 -19.56 -18.89 -1.17
N ALA A 105 -18.23 -18.69 -1.23
CA ALA A 105 -17.54 -17.59 -0.59
C ALA A 105 -17.72 -16.29 -1.37
N PRO A 106 -17.61 -15.11 -0.73
CA PRO A 106 -17.45 -13.84 -1.48
C PRO A 106 -16.21 -13.91 -2.37
N VAL A 107 -16.31 -13.34 -3.59
CA VAL A 107 -15.11 -13.13 -4.39
C VAL A 107 -14.32 -11.94 -3.86
N GLU A 108 -13.03 -12.12 -3.61
CA GLU A 108 -12.16 -11.08 -3.07
C GLU A 108 -10.91 -10.95 -3.94
N ALA A 109 -10.60 -9.71 -4.34
CA ALA A 109 -9.36 -9.40 -5.04
C ALA A 109 -8.16 -9.77 -4.17
N ASP A 110 -7.10 -10.24 -4.80
CA ASP A 110 -5.84 -10.69 -4.16
C ASP A 110 -5.97 -11.87 -3.17
N VAL A 111 -7.16 -12.46 -3.05
CA VAL A 111 -7.42 -13.64 -2.24
C VAL A 111 -7.90 -14.81 -3.09
N THR A 112 -8.92 -14.58 -3.92
CA THR A 112 -9.61 -15.62 -4.67
C THR A 112 -8.86 -16.00 -5.94
N VAL A 113 -8.81 -17.30 -6.24
CA VAL A 113 -8.40 -17.84 -7.52
C VAL A 113 -9.40 -18.90 -7.99
N ALA A 114 -9.72 -18.89 -9.28
CA ALA A 114 -10.45 -19.94 -9.94
C ALA A 114 -9.45 -21.00 -10.47
N ALA A 115 -9.79 -22.26 -10.25
CA ALA A 115 -9.01 -23.43 -10.69
C ALA A 115 -9.91 -24.55 -11.15
N ASP A 116 -9.31 -25.55 -11.77
CA ASP A 116 -9.95 -26.83 -12.02
C ASP A 116 -10.12 -27.60 -10.70
N PRO A 117 -11.35 -27.91 -10.25
CA PRO A 117 -11.57 -28.62 -8.97
C PRO A 117 -11.01 -30.03 -8.94
N ASP A 118 -10.78 -30.66 -10.11
CA ASP A 118 -10.14 -31.96 -10.21
C ASP A 118 -8.63 -31.91 -9.99
N VAL A 119 -8.02 -30.71 -10.14
CA VAL A 119 -6.61 -30.45 -9.87
C VAL A 119 -6.43 -29.87 -8.47
N PHE A 120 -7.17 -28.81 -8.15
CA PHE A 120 -7.14 -28.12 -6.86
C PHE A 120 -8.55 -28.00 -6.29
N PRO A 121 -8.95 -28.82 -5.32
CA PRO A 121 -10.23 -28.69 -4.64
C PRO A 121 -10.42 -27.32 -3.99
N PHE A 122 -11.67 -26.87 -3.82
CA PHE A 122 -11.97 -25.63 -3.12
C PHE A 122 -11.38 -25.63 -1.70
N GLY A 123 -10.83 -24.49 -1.30
CA GLY A 123 -10.10 -24.30 -0.05
C GLY A 123 -8.61 -24.60 -0.13
N THR A 124 -8.10 -25.13 -1.26
CA THR A 124 -6.66 -25.29 -1.46
C THR A 124 -5.98 -23.93 -1.43
N VAL A 125 -4.90 -23.83 -0.63
CA VAL A 125 -4.07 -22.63 -0.58
C VAL A 125 -2.92 -22.83 -1.57
N LEU A 126 -2.77 -21.88 -2.49
CA LEU A 126 -1.71 -21.86 -3.50
C LEU A 126 -0.77 -20.70 -3.24
N TYR A 127 0.52 -20.94 -3.40
CA TYR A 127 1.48 -19.86 -3.64
C TYR A 127 1.82 -19.86 -5.13
N ILE A 128 1.59 -18.73 -5.77
CA ILE A 128 1.84 -18.51 -7.20
C ILE A 128 3.03 -17.54 -7.30
N GLU A 129 4.09 -17.94 -7.99
CA GLU A 129 5.28 -17.11 -8.19
C GLU A 129 4.90 -15.75 -8.77
N ASP A 130 5.49 -14.67 -8.25
CA ASP A 130 5.25 -13.27 -8.63
C ASP A 130 3.81 -12.74 -8.40
N VAL A 131 2.88 -13.60 -8.01
CA VAL A 131 1.47 -13.24 -7.74
C VAL A 131 1.15 -13.29 -6.24
N GLY A 132 1.73 -14.26 -5.52
CA GLY A 132 1.53 -14.44 -4.08
C GLY A 132 0.54 -15.53 -3.71
N VAL A 133 0.08 -15.50 -2.45
CA VAL A 133 -0.82 -16.53 -1.89
C VAL A 133 -2.26 -16.29 -2.36
N ARG A 134 -2.93 -17.36 -2.81
CA ARG A 134 -4.33 -17.35 -3.23
C ARG A 134 -5.06 -18.57 -2.68
N ILE A 135 -6.36 -18.47 -2.53
CA ILE A 135 -7.25 -19.57 -2.09
C ILE A 135 -8.14 -19.96 -3.27
N VAL A 136 -8.18 -21.25 -3.57
CA VAL A 136 -9.07 -21.78 -4.59
C VAL A 136 -10.50 -21.73 -4.08
N GLN A 137 -11.30 -20.82 -4.59
CA GLN A 137 -12.69 -20.59 -4.19
C GLN A 137 -13.64 -20.61 -5.38
N ASP A 138 -13.10 -20.49 -6.59
CA ASP A 138 -13.88 -20.36 -7.79
C ASP A 138 -13.46 -21.38 -8.86
N THR A 139 -14.29 -21.49 -9.91
CA THR A 139 -14.00 -22.28 -11.10
C THR A 139 -14.65 -21.63 -12.31
N GLY A 140 -14.25 -22.03 -13.50
CA GLY A 140 -14.83 -21.55 -14.76
C GLY A 140 -14.75 -22.62 -15.83
N ALA A 141 -15.64 -22.53 -16.83
CA ALA A 141 -15.71 -23.52 -17.92
C ALA A 141 -14.39 -23.62 -18.70
N ASP A 142 -13.67 -22.51 -18.81
CA ASP A 142 -12.38 -22.44 -19.52
C ASP A 142 -11.17 -22.62 -18.59
N ILE A 143 -11.41 -22.79 -17.28
CA ILE A 143 -10.36 -22.98 -16.27
C ILE A 143 -10.20 -24.46 -16.01
N GLN A 144 -9.45 -25.12 -16.87
CA GLN A 144 -9.27 -26.56 -16.88
C GLN A 144 -7.77 -26.92 -16.80
N GLY A 145 -7.44 -27.98 -16.05
CA GLY A 145 -6.10 -28.52 -15.94
C GLY A 145 -5.11 -27.51 -15.37
N LYS A 146 -4.06 -27.16 -16.13
CA LYS A 146 -3.00 -26.22 -15.71
C LYS A 146 -3.31 -24.76 -16.05
N ARG A 147 -4.50 -24.31 -15.71
CA ARG A 147 -4.93 -22.93 -15.86
C ARG A 147 -5.53 -22.39 -14.57
N LEU A 148 -5.16 -21.19 -14.21
CA LEU A 148 -5.68 -20.44 -13.07
C LEU A 148 -6.24 -19.09 -13.55
N ASP A 149 -7.29 -18.59 -12.88
CA ASP A 149 -7.82 -17.26 -13.12
C ASP A 149 -7.87 -16.50 -11.79
N VAL A 150 -7.07 -15.44 -11.67
CA VAL A 150 -6.83 -14.73 -10.42
C VAL A 150 -7.77 -13.54 -10.30
N ALA A 151 -8.45 -13.41 -9.17
CA ALA A 151 -9.23 -12.22 -8.85
C ALA A 151 -8.29 -11.08 -8.44
N VAL A 152 -8.21 -10.00 -9.23
CA VAL A 152 -7.14 -9.00 -9.05
C VAL A 152 -7.63 -7.59 -8.72
N SER A 153 -8.88 -7.24 -9.02
CA SER A 153 -9.39 -5.87 -8.82
C SER A 153 -10.92 -5.85 -8.84
N ASP A 154 -11.53 -4.81 -8.28
CA ASP A 154 -12.94 -4.47 -8.46
C ASP A 154 -13.20 -3.68 -9.77
N SER A 155 -12.16 -3.39 -10.54
CA SER A 155 -12.18 -2.72 -11.84
C SER A 155 -11.90 -3.69 -12.96
N HIS A 156 -12.82 -3.79 -13.93
CA HIS A 156 -12.62 -4.60 -15.12
C HIS A 156 -11.43 -4.10 -15.97
N ALA A 157 -11.25 -2.79 -16.05
CA ALA A 157 -10.14 -2.20 -16.79
C ALA A 157 -8.78 -2.60 -16.22
N ASP A 158 -8.66 -2.66 -14.88
CA ASP A 158 -7.40 -3.05 -14.22
C ASP A 158 -7.11 -4.54 -14.43
N ALA A 159 -8.15 -5.39 -14.38
CA ALA A 159 -7.98 -6.82 -14.67
C ALA A 159 -7.46 -7.10 -16.09
N LEU A 160 -7.87 -6.28 -17.08
CA LEU A 160 -7.37 -6.39 -18.46
C LEU A 160 -5.89 -5.98 -18.62
N HIS A 161 -5.36 -5.21 -17.69
CA HIS A 161 -3.97 -4.72 -17.71
C HIS A 161 -3.12 -5.33 -16.60
N TRP A 162 -3.54 -6.46 -16.07
CA TRP A 162 -2.81 -7.14 -15.02
C TRP A 162 -1.46 -7.69 -15.51
N ASP A 163 -0.38 -7.30 -14.84
CA ASP A 163 0.99 -7.64 -15.22
C ASP A 163 1.35 -9.12 -15.00
N GLY A 164 0.56 -9.84 -14.19
CA GLY A 164 0.77 -11.26 -13.88
C GLY A 164 0.21 -12.25 -14.90
N TYR A 165 -0.16 -11.80 -16.11
CA TYR A 165 -0.57 -12.72 -17.17
C TYR A 165 0.62 -13.53 -17.68
N GLY A 166 0.55 -14.87 -17.60
CA GLY A 166 1.62 -15.72 -18.11
C GLY A 166 1.74 -17.05 -17.36
N GLN A 167 2.86 -17.74 -17.63
CA GLN A 167 3.21 -18.97 -16.93
C GLN A 167 3.90 -18.65 -15.61
N HIS A 168 3.40 -19.23 -14.53
CA HIS A 168 3.95 -19.08 -13.19
C HIS A 168 4.10 -20.43 -12.51
N ARG A 169 5.15 -20.57 -11.72
CA ARG A 169 5.34 -21.73 -10.85
C ARG A 169 4.34 -21.67 -9.72
N VAL A 170 3.71 -22.81 -9.41
CA VAL A 170 2.67 -22.91 -8.39
C VAL A 170 3.04 -23.97 -7.37
N TRP A 171 2.81 -23.66 -6.10
CA TRP A 171 2.97 -24.57 -4.98
C TRP A 171 1.67 -24.67 -4.17
N VAL A 172 1.35 -25.86 -3.75
CA VAL A 172 0.29 -26.10 -2.77
C VAL A 172 0.86 -25.92 -1.38
N VAL A 173 0.20 -25.10 -0.56
CA VAL A 173 0.60 -24.83 0.84
C VAL A 173 -0.37 -25.57 1.77
N GLN A 174 0.14 -26.43 2.64
CA GLN A 174 -0.64 -27.21 3.59
C GLN A 174 -0.04 -27.09 4.99
N GLU A 175 -0.89 -27.18 6.01
CA GLU A 175 -0.40 -27.36 7.39
C GLU A 175 0.10 -28.81 7.57
N GLU A 176 1.25 -28.94 8.23
CA GLU A 176 1.73 -30.24 8.70
C GLU A 176 0.76 -30.76 9.78
N ARG A 177 0.10 -31.89 9.53
CA ARG A 177 -0.86 -32.50 10.45
C ARG A 177 -0.19 -33.40 11.48
#